data_527321866dab7317ce76e184152d3618
#
_entry.id   527321866dab7317ce76e184152d3618
#
_cell.length_a   1.000
_cell.length_b   1.000
_cell.length_c   1.000
_cell.angle_alpha   90.00
_cell.angle_beta   90.00
_cell.angle_gamma   90.00
#
_symmetry.space_group_name_H-M   'P 1'
#
loop_
_entity.id
_entity.type
_entity.pdbx_description
1 polymer ?
#
loop_
_entity_poly.entity_id
_entity_poly.type
_entity_poly.pdbx_seq_one_letter_code
_entity_poly.pdbx_strand_id
1 'polypeptide(L)'
;MKDKGFTLIELLVVVAIIGILAAVGVVAYSGYTYGAKKNALISRHELSVKFLMSEFQKCNTGQKFYLNNSQSFDQCSRVLNPGSSTTKNLTKSIISHFNNVNGWKNIYDNTLAGSKEGSAKNCEKGFVCVGGYVSDRITKTVNYDDVQSNFISKIIFLDY
;
A
#
# COMPACT_ATOMS: atom_id res chain seq x y z
N MET A 1 27.49 51.11 24.38
CA MET A 1 27.71 50.00 23.45
C MET A 1 27.26 50.48 22.07
N LYS A 2 28.13 50.45 21.02
CA LYS A 2 27.69 50.78 19.65
C LYS A 2 27.05 49.54 19.04
N ASP A 3 25.76 49.54 18.84
CA ASP A 3 25.05 48.49 18.11
C ASP A 3 25.49 48.55 16.66
N LYS A 4 26.18 47.51 16.21
CA LYS A 4 26.54 47.34 14.79
C LYS A 4 25.31 46.85 14.06
N GLY A 5 24.66 47.74 13.31
CA GLY A 5 23.55 47.34 12.43
C GLY A 5 24.05 46.47 11.26
N PHE A 6 23.20 45.59 10.76
CA PHE A 6 23.44 44.78 9.54
C PHE A 6 23.56 45.70 8.32
N THR A 7 24.51 45.40 7.44
CA THR A 7 24.63 46.10 6.17
C THR A 7 23.63 45.49 5.14
N LEU A 8 23.19 46.33 4.21
CA LEU A 8 22.25 45.91 3.15
C LEU A 8 22.85 44.81 2.28
N ILE A 9 24.15 44.81 2.04
CA ILE A 9 24.85 43.81 1.24
C ILE A 9 24.92 42.44 1.96
N GLU A 10 25.13 42.44 3.28
CA GLU A 10 25.10 41.17 4.05
C GLU A 10 23.75 40.49 3.97
N LEU A 11 22.65 41.25 4.03
CA LEU A 11 21.32 40.72 3.90
C LEU A 11 21.07 40.17 2.48
N LEU A 12 21.49 40.91 1.44
CA LEU A 12 21.31 40.54 0.05
C LEU A 12 22.05 39.25 -0.29
N VAL A 13 23.28 39.06 0.17
CA VAL A 13 24.05 37.83 -0.05
C VAL A 13 23.38 36.63 0.63
N VAL A 14 22.88 36.80 1.85
CA VAL A 14 22.22 35.73 2.59
C VAL A 14 20.94 35.24 1.86
N VAL A 15 20.09 36.18 1.43
CA VAL A 15 18.86 35.77 0.71
C VAL A 15 19.15 35.16 -0.65
N ALA A 16 20.21 35.58 -1.34
CA ALA A 16 20.66 34.99 -2.59
C ALA A 16 21.09 33.51 -2.39
N ILE A 17 21.89 33.25 -1.34
CA ILE A 17 22.33 31.88 -1.02
C ILE A 17 21.15 31.01 -0.63
N ILE A 18 20.24 31.48 0.22
CA ILE A 18 19.04 30.75 0.61
C ILE A 18 18.16 30.42 -0.62
N GLY A 19 18.01 31.38 -1.54
CA GLY A 19 17.25 31.19 -2.77
C GLY A 19 17.81 30.08 -3.65
N ILE A 20 19.13 30.02 -3.83
CA ILE A 20 19.80 28.97 -4.60
C ILE A 20 19.63 27.60 -3.90
N LEU A 21 19.87 27.53 -2.60
CA LEU A 21 19.74 26.29 -1.83
C LEU A 21 18.30 25.77 -1.83
N ALA A 22 17.31 26.67 -1.70
CA ALA A 22 15.90 26.30 -1.76
C ALA A 22 15.51 25.73 -3.12
N ALA A 23 15.96 26.34 -4.23
CA ALA A 23 15.66 25.87 -5.58
C ALA A 23 16.17 24.45 -5.83
N VAL A 24 17.40 24.13 -5.42
CA VAL A 24 17.97 22.78 -5.56
C VAL A 24 17.31 21.80 -4.58
N GLY A 25 17.05 22.24 -3.36
CA GLY A 25 16.47 21.40 -2.29
C GLY A 25 15.09 20.88 -2.62
N VAL A 26 14.21 21.69 -3.20
CA VAL A 26 12.83 21.28 -3.56
C VAL A 26 12.82 20.16 -4.60
N VAL A 27 13.67 20.24 -5.63
CA VAL A 27 13.74 19.22 -6.68
C VAL A 27 14.27 17.89 -6.12
N ALA A 28 15.36 17.94 -5.34
CA ALA A 28 15.92 16.73 -4.72
C ALA A 28 14.94 16.07 -3.74
N TYR A 29 14.23 16.86 -2.92
CA TYR A 29 13.26 16.38 -1.95
C TYR A 29 12.06 15.70 -2.61
N SER A 30 11.54 16.24 -3.72
CA SER A 30 10.42 15.64 -4.44
C SER A 30 10.75 14.26 -5.02
N GLY A 31 11.96 14.10 -5.59
CA GLY A 31 12.43 12.81 -6.09
C GLY A 31 12.60 11.77 -4.98
N TYR A 32 13.18 12.17 -3.85
CA TYR A 32 13.35 11.30 -2.69
C TYR A 32 12.01 10.83 -2.11
N THR A 33 11.05 11.74 -1.93
CA THR A 33 9.74 11.40 -1.37
C THR A 33 8.94 10.48 -2.29
N TYR A 34 9.04 10.65 -3.61
CA TYR A 34 8.42 9.74 -4.57
C TYR A 34 9.01 8.32 -4.45
N GLY A 35 10.33 8.20 -4.44
CA GLY A 35 11.02 6.91 -4.26
C GLY A 35 10.64 6.22 -2.94
N ALA A 36 10.60 6.97 -1.84
CA ALA A 36 10.21 6.46 -0.54
C ALA A 36 8.76 5.94 -0.53
N LYS A 37 7.82 6.68 -1.10
CA LYS A 37 6.41 6.27 -1.23
C LYS A 37 6.27 5.01 -2.08
N LYS A 38 6.96 4.93 -3.22
CA LYS A 38 6.99 3.74 -4.07
C LYS A 38 7.48 2.51 -3.31
N ASN A 39 8.62 2.61 -2.63
CA ASN A 39 9.20 1.51 -1.88
C ASN A 39 8.31 1.07 -0.71
N ALA A 40 7.69 2.01 -0.01
CA ALA A 40 6.73 1.72 1.05
C ALA A 40 5.50 0.96 0.53
N LEU A 41 4.98 1.30 -0.65
CA LEU A 41 3.86 0.60 -1.27
C LEU A 41 4.24 -0.82 -1.68
N ILE A 42 5.42 -1.01 -2.28
CA ILE A 42 5.94 -2.33 -2.66
C ILE A 42 6.10 -3.20 -1.40
N SER A 43 6.71 -2.66 -0.35
CA SER A 43 6.87 -3.37 0.92
C SER A 43 5.53 -3.78 1.54
N ARG A 44 4.52 -2.91 1.54
CA ARG A 44 3.15 -3.26 1.98
C ARG A 44 2.56 -4.40 1.17
N HIS A 45 2.73 -4.37 -0.15
CA HIS A 45 2.28 -5.46 -1.02
C HIS A 45 2.93 -6.78 -0.65
N GLU A 46 4.26 -6.82 -0.52
CA GLU A 46 4.98 -8.04 -0.17
C GLU A 46 4.60 -8.58 1.21
N LEU A 47 4.52 -7.72 2.22
CA LEU A 47 4.09 -8.09 3.57
C LEU A 47 2.68 -8.69 3.56
N SER A 48 1.77 -8.08 2.80
CA SER A 48 0.40 -8.57 2.70
C SER A 48 0.30 -9.91 1.97
N VAL A 49 1.13 -10.14 0.96
CA VAL A 49 1.21 -11.45 0.28
C VAL A 49 1.74 -12.50 1.24
N LYS A 50 2.86 -12.24 1.92
CA LYS A 50 3.44 -13.16 2.91
C LYS A 50 2.45 -13.49 4.03
N PHE A 51 1.75 -12.49 4.55
CA PHE A 51 0.71 -12.67 5.57
C PHE A 51 -0.39 -13.61 5.05
N LEU A 52 -0.96 -13.35 3.89
CA LEU A 52 -2.02 -14.18 3.36
C LEU A 52 -1.57 -15.61 3.06
N MET A 53 -0.38 -15.78 2.51
CA MET A 53 0.18 -17.12 2.26
C MET A 53 0.37 -17.90 3.56
N SER A 54 0.88 -17.26 4.63
CA SER A 54 1.03 -17.92 5.93
C SER A 54 -0.32 -18.27 6.57
N GLU A 55 -1.32 -17.40 6.45
CA GLU A 55 -2.65 -17.64 6.98
C GLU A 55 -3.40 -18.74 6.20
N PHE A 56 -3.25 -18.77 4.90
CA PHE A 56 -3.84 -19.85 4.07
C PHE A 56 -3.20 -21.20 4.40
N GLN A 57 -1.89 -21.23 4.65
CA GLN A 57 -1.21 -22.46 5.06
C GLN A 57 -1.74 -23.01 6.39
N LYS A 58 -2.16 -22.15 7.32
CA LYS A 58 -2.82 -22.60 8.57
C LYS A 58 -4.09 -23.39 8.29
N CYS A 59 -4.86 -23.00 7.28
CA CYS A 59 -6.07 -23.73 6.91
C CYS A 59 -5.77 -25.17 6.47
N ASN A 60 -4.68 -25.39 5.73
CA ASN A 60 -4.26 -26.71 5.28
C ASN A 60 -3.79 -27.61 6.45
N THR A 61 -3.40 -27.02 7.58
CA THR A 61 -3.00 -27.75 8.80
C THR A 61 -4.12 -27.89 9.83
N GLY A 62 -5.37 -27.54 9.46
CA GLY A 62 -6.52 -27.59 10.35
C GLY A 62 -6.61 -26.49 11.39
N GLN A 63 -5.75 -25.48 11.30
CA GLN A 63 -5.82 -24.28 12.14
C GLN A 63 -6.84 -23.28 11.56
N LYS A 64 -7.37 -22.41 12.41
CA LYS A 64 -8.35 -21.40 12.03
C LYS A 64 -7.66 -20.12 11.55
N PHE A 65 -8.29 -19.48 10.59
CA PHE A 65 -7.88 -18.17 10.07
C PHE A 65 -8.97 -17.12 10.26
N TYR A 66 -8.64 -16.05 10.97
CA TYR A 66 -9.56 -14.97 11.26
C TYR A 66 -9.07 -13.65 10.71
N LEU A 67 -10.01 -12.82 10.23
CA LEU A 67 -9.77 -11.46 9.75
C LEU A 67 -10.56 -10.45 10.61
N ASN A 68 -10.14 -9.19 10.58
CA ASN A 68 -10.81 -8.06 11.28
C ASN A 68 -10.86 -8.19 12.80
N ASN A 69 -9.90 -8.88 13.42
CA ASN A 69 -9.88 -9.17 14.86
C ASN A 69 -11.17 -9.88 15.35
N SER A 70 -11.93 -10.48 14.45
CA SER A 70 -13.17 -11.17 14.74
C SER A 70 -12.96 -12.67 14.70
N GLN A 71 -13.21 -13.32 15.83
CA GLN A 71 -13.20 -14.78 15.92
C GLN A 71 -14.53 -15.42 15.54
N SER A 72 -15.50 -14.61 15.09
CA SER A 72 -16.86 -15.09 14.79
C SER A 72 -16.98 -15.88 13.50
N PHE A 73 -16.06 -15.67 12.56
CA PHE A 73 -16.06 -16.36 11.27
C PHE A 73 -14.67 -16.81 10.86
N ASP A 74 -14.48 -18.13 10.82
CA ASP A 74 -13.27 -18.76 10.32
C ASP A 74 -13.24 -18.67 8.77
N GLN A 75 -12.21 -18.01 8.26
CA GLN A 75 -12.07 -17.82 6.82
C GLN A 75 -11.60 -19.07 6.08
N CYS A 76 -11.15 -20.11 6.79
CA CYS A 76 -10.66 -21.34 6.17
C CYS A 76 -11.73 -22.04 5.31
N SER A 77 -13.00 -21.95 5.69
CA SER A 77 -14.08 -22.46 4.86
C SER A 77 -14.15 -21.82 3.46
N ARG A 78 -13.70 -20.56 3.34
CA ARG A 78 -13.61 -19.83 2.06
C ARG A 78 -12.33 -20.11 1.30
N VAL A 79 -11.26 -20.41 2.00
CA VAL A 79 -9.96 -20.77 1.43
C VAL A 79 -10.01 -22.19 0.87
N LEU A 80 -10.51 -23.16 1.65
CA LEU A 80 -10.54 -24.58 1.30
C LEU A 80 -11.67 -24.95 0.32
N ASN A 81 -12.72 -24.14 0.21
CA ASN A 81 -13.82 -24.35 -0.73
C ASN A 81 -14.01 -23.09 -1.60
N PRO A 82 -13.05 -22.79 -2.49
CA PRO A 82 -13.11 -21.61 -3.31
C PRO A 82 -14.25 -21.72 -4.34
N GLY A 83 -14.98 -20.64 -4.47
CA GLY A 83 -15.99 -20.43 -5.47
C GLY A 83 -16.12 -18.94 -5.73
N SER A 84 -16.72 -18.54 -6.84
CA SER A 84 -16.79 -17.13 -7.22
C SER A 84 -17.35 -16.24 -6.10
N SER A 85 -18.41 -16.68 -5.42
CA SER A 85 -19.01 -15.94 -4.29
C SER A 85 -18.14 -15.96 -3.04
N THR A 86 -17.55 -17.11 -2.70
CA THR A 86 -16.71 -17.27 -1.51
C THR A 86 -15.41 -16.48 -1.65
N THR A 87 -14.78 -16.52 -2.82
CA THR A 87 -13.56 -15.75 -3.11
C THR A 87 -13.82 -14.24 -3.08
N LYS A 88 -14.96 -13.77 -3.59
CA LYS A 88 -15.35 -12.36 -3.50
C LYS A 88 -15.54 -11.91 -2.04
N ASN A 89 -16.18 -12.74 -1.22
CA ASN A 89 -16.35 -12.43 0.20
C ASN A 89 -15.03 -12.46 0.97
N LEU A 90 -14.12 -13.38 0.65
CA LEU A 90 -12.78 -13.42 1.21
C LEU A 90 -11.98 -12.17 0.83
N THR A 91 -12.05 -11.74 -0.44
CA THR A 91 -11.43 -10.49 -0.92
C THR A 91 -11.89 -9.28 -0.12
N LYS A 92 -13.20 -9.13 0.10
CA LYS A 92 -13.75 -8.05 0.92
C LYS A 92 -13.26 -8.10 2.37
N SER A 93 -13.19 -9.28 2.96
CA SER A 93 -12.69 -9.46 4.32
C SER A 93 -11.19 -9.10 4.43
N ILE A 94 -10.38 -9.44 3.43
CA ILE A 94 -8.97 -9.09 3.33
C ILE A 94 -8.79 -7.56 3.25
N ILE A 95 -9.55 -6.90 2.38
CA ILE A 95 -9.51 -5.44 2.22
C ILE A 95 -9.88 -4.75 3.54
N SER A 96 -10.96 -5.20 4.17
CA SER A 96 -11.40 -4.68 5.46
C SER A 96 -10.35 -4.85 6.56
N HIS A 97 -9.68 -6.01 6.59
CA HIS A 97 -8.60 -6.27 7.54
C HIS A 97 -7.45 -5.28 7.40
N PHE A 98 -6.92 -5.09 6.20
CA PHE A 98 -5.81 -4.17 5.99
C PHE A 98 -6.18 -2.71 6.26
N ASN A 99 -7.39 -2.29 5.93
CA ASN A 99 -7.84 -0.93 6.17
C ASN A 99 -8.16 -0.66 7.65
N ASN A 100 -8.84 -1.56 8.33
CA ASN A 100 -9.37 -1.33 9.67
C ASN A 100 -8.43 -1.81 10.78
N VAL A 101 -7.81 -2.99 10.62
CA VAL A 101 -6.92 -3.55 11.66
C VAL A 101 -5.51 -3.00 11.50
N ASN A 102 -4.97 -3.00 10.28
CA ASN A 102 -3.64 -2.47 10.01
C ASN A 102 -3.63 -0.95 9.80
N GLY A 103 -4.80 -0.30 9.72
CA GLY A 103 -4.92 1.13 9.55
C GLY A 103 -4.33 1.67 8.25
N TRP A 104 -4.32 0.84 7.19
CA TRP A 104 -3.71 1.26 5.94
C TRP A 104 -4.47 2.38 5.28
N LYS A 105 -3.71 3.41 4.88
CA LYS A 105 -4.14 4.55 4.08
C LYS A 105 -3.41 4.55 2.75
N ASN A 106 -4.00 5.17 1.74
CA ASN A 106 -3.33 5.42 0.48
C ASN A 106 -2.06 6.24 0.74
N ILE A 107 -0.95 5.85 0.12
CA ILE A 107 0.36 6.46 0.39
C ILE A 107 0.46 7.88 -0.17
N TYR A 108 -0.32 8.18 -1.21
CA TYR A 108 -0.32 9.50 -1.84
C TYR A 108 -1.43 10.40 -1.29
N ASP A 109 -2.52 9.80 -0.79
CA ASP A 109 -3.67 10.51 -0.18
C ASP A 109 -4.13 9.76 1.07
N ASN A 110 -3.77 10.26 2.23
CA ASN A 110 -4.07 9.65 3.52
C ASN A 110 -5.55 9.75 3.95
N THR A 111 -6.38 10.47 3.21
CA THR A 111 -7.83 10.50 3.43
C THR A 111 -8.51 9.25 2.91
N LEU A 112 -7.89 8.58 1.92
CA LEU A 112 -8.41 7.38 1.30
C LEU A 112 -7.92 6.10 2.01
N ALA A 113 -8.71 5.04 1.88
CA ALA A 113 -8.30 3.70 2.32
C ALA A 113 -7.04 3.24 1.57
N GLY A 114 -6.24 2.39 2.19
CA GLY A 114 -4.97 1.92 1.58
C GLY A 114 -5.14 0.68 0.70
N SER A 115 -6.23 -0.07 0.90
CA SER A 115 -6.54 -1.28 0.13
C SER A 115 -7.95 -1.20 -0.45
N LYS A 116 -8.12 -1.67 -1.69
CA LYS A 116 -9.42 -1.73 -2.37
C LYS A 116 -9.54 -2.93 -3.29
N GLU A 117 -10.76 -3.22 -3.73
CA GLU A 117 -11.03 -4.23 -4.73
C GLU A 117 -10.54 -3.75 -6.10
N GLY A 118 -9.79 -4.60 -6.81
CA GLY A 118 -9.30 -4.27 -8.15
C GLY A 118 -8.34 -5.32 -8.70
N SER A 119 -8.19 -5.30 -10.01
CA SER A 119 -7.21 -6.11 -10.75
C SER A 119 -6.03 -5.25 -11.21
N ALA A 120 -5.03 -5.88 -11.85
CA ALA A 120 -3.87 -5.18 -12.39
C ALA A 120 -4.24 -4.00 -13.32
N LYS A 121 -5.34 -4.13 -14.09
CA LYS A 121 -5.75 -3.12 -15.08
C LYS A 121 -6.43 -1.89 -14.48
N ASN A 122 -7.03 -2.01 -13.30
CA ASN A 122 -7.83 -0.95 -12.66
C ASN A 122 -7.43 -0.70 -11.19
N CYS A 123 -6.21 -1.07 -10.82
CA CYS A 123 -5.63 -0.66 -9.56
C CYS A 123 -5.12 0.77 -9.68
N GLU A 124 -5.71 1.68 -8.94
CA GLU A 124 -5.29 3.06 -8.91
C GLU A 124 -3.99 3.25 -8.09
N LYS A 125 -3.31 4.35 -8.35
CA LYS A 125 -2.08 4.75 -7.69
C LYS A 125 -2.22 4.79 -6.17
N GLY A 126 -1.26 4.21 -5.49
CA GLY A 126 -1.17 4.26 -4.02
C GLY A 126 -2.04 3.26 -3.28
N PHE A 127 -2.82 2.43 -3.99
CA PHE A 127 -3.60 1.36 -3.40
C PHE A 127 -2.89 0.00 -3.48
N VAL A 128 -3.14 -0.85 -2.49
CA VAL A 128 -2.93 -2.29 -2.60
C VAL A 128 -4.26 -2.92 -3.00
N CYS A 129 -4.39 -3.29 -4.26
CA CYS A 129 -5.61 -3.87 -4.79
C CYS A 129 -5.66 -5.38 -4.54
N VAL A 130 -6.83 -5.87 -4.21
CA VAL A 130 -7.11 -7.29 -4.03
C VAL A 130 -8.21 -7.67 -5.01
N GLY A 131 -7.92 -8.59 -5.93
CA GLY A 131 -8.88 -9.14 -6.86
C GLY A 131 -9.18 -10.59 -6.53
N GLY A 132 -10.44 -11.01 -6.66
CA GLY A 132 -10.87 -12.37 -6.39
C GLY A 132 -12.07 -12.74 -7.26
N TYR A 133 -11.85 -12.75 -8.57
CA TYR A 133 -12.92 -13.02 -9.53
C TYR A 133 -12.88 -14.44 -10.11
N VAL A 134 -11.81 -15.18 -9.86
CA VAL A 134 -11.65 -16.56 -10.30
C VAL A 134 -11.76 -17.47 -9.10
N SER A 135 -12.38 -18.60 -9.24
CA SER A 135 -12.79 -19.49 -8.16
C SER A 135 -11.63 -19.99 -7.27
N ASP A 136 -10.42 -20.02 -7.80
CA ASP A 136 -9.25 -20.68 -7.21
C ASP A 136 -8.09 -19.72 -6.85
N ARG A 137 -8.26 -18.40 -7.06
CA ARG A 137 -7.14 -17.47 -6.88
C ARG A 137 -7.53 -16.10 -6.36
N ILE A 138 -6.63 -15.51 -5.61
CA ILE A 138 -6.65 -14.10 -5.21
C ILE A 138 -5.45 -13.41 -5.85
N THR A 139 -5.70 -12.32 -6.55
CA THR A 139 -4.67 -11.45 -7.10
C THR A 139 -4.44 -10.27 -6.18
N LYS A 140 -3.18 -9.99 -5.87
CA LYS A 140 -2.78 -8.75 -5.22
C LYS A 140 -1.95 -7.94 -6.18
N THR A 141 -2.29 -6.68 -6.32
CA THR A 141 -1.66 -5.76 -7.25
C THR A 141 -1.41 -4.42 -6.57
N VAL A 142 -0.31 -3.81 -6.86
CA VAL A 142 -0.03 -2.40 -6.52
C VAL A 142 0.32 -1.64 -7.77
N ASN A 143 -0.21 -0.42 -7.86
CA ASN A 143 0.19 0.54 -8.86
C ASN A 143 0.86 1.72 -8.14
N TYR A 144 2.11 1.99 -8.50
CA TYR A 144 2.91 3.05 -7.90
C TYR A 144 3.07 4.29 -8.80
N ASP A 145 2.48 4.23 -9.98
CA ASP A 145 2.56 5.29 -10.99
C ASP A 145 1.17 5.52 -11.61
N ASP A 146 1.01 6.63 -12.32
CA ASP A 146 -0.18 6.94 -13.11
C ASP A 146 -0.21 6.18 -14.45
N VAL A 147 0.89 5.49 -14.78
CA VAL A 147 1.00 4.64 -15.96
C VAL A 147 0.47 3.24 -15.64
N GLN A 148 -0.60 2.83 -16.31
CA GLN A 148 -1.25 1.51 -16.08
C GLN A 148 -0.35 0.29 -16.31
N SER A 149 0.82 0.46 -16.92
CA SER A 149 1.81 -0.60 -17.11
C SER A 149 2.76 -0.80 -15.92
N ASN A 150 2.83 0.16 -15.01
CA ASN A 150 3.76 0.15 -13.87
C ASN A 150 3.11 -0.42 -12.62
N PHE A 151 2.79 -1.71 -12.64
CA PHE A 151 2.25 -2.43 -11.49
C PHE A 151 3.06 -3.68 -11.16
N ILE A 152 3.02 -4.08 -9.89
CA ILE A 152 3.51 -5.38 -9.42
C ILE A 152 2.29 -6.20 -9.03
N SER A 153 2.19 -7.40 -9.58
CA SER A 153 1.09 -8.31 -9.29
C SER A 153 1.61 -9.66 -8.79
N LYS A 154 0.96 -10.19 -7.78
CA LYS A 154 1.17 -11.55 -7.27
C LYS A 154 -0.15 -12.29 -7.27
N ILE A 155 -0.18 -13.46 -7.85
CA ILE A 155 -1.30 -14.38 -7.78
C ILE A 155 -1.07 -15.32 -6.60
N ILE A 156 -2.06 -15.44 -5.74
CA ILE A 156 -2.08 -16.39 -4.62
C ILE A 156 -3.13 -17.43 -5.00
N PHE A 157 -2.69 -18.65 -5.26
CA PHE A 157 -3.56 -19.77 -5.51
C PHE A 157 -4.16 -20.26 -4.19
N LEU A 158 -5.41 -20.67 -4.25
CA LEU A 158 -6.11 -21.35 -3.16
C LEU A 158 -6.08 -22.87 -3.47
N ASP A 159 -4.88 -23.37 -3.80
CA ASP A 159 -4.68 -24.78 -4.15
C ASP A 159 -4.48 -25.61 -2.88
N TYR A 160 -4.99 -26.83 -2.92
CA TYR A 160 -4.97 -27.83 -1.85
C TYR A 160 -3.80 -28.79 -2.02
#